data_7d6f06552c8b9db862086ccfe0020b8e
#
_entry.id   7d6f06552c8b9db862086ccfe0020b8e
#
_cell.length_a   1.000
_cell.length_b   1.000
_cell.length_c   1.000
_cell.angle_alpha   90.00
_cell.angle_beta   90.00
_cell.angle_gamma   90.00
#
_symmetry.space_group_name_H-M   'P 1'
#
loop_
_entity.id
_entity.type
_entity.pdbx_description
1 polymer ?
#
loop_
_entity_poly.entity_id
_entity_poly.type
_entity_poly.pdbx_seq_one_letter_code
_entity_poly.pdbx_strand_id
1 'polypeptide(L)'
;VSTFREALPRVEDDILALAMNLAFSCSLRVGEITGLTWDCIFIDEESIENGNARIIINKEVARVSIEALQRLNERDVLVTFPAQKPHCTTRLVLKTPKTETSTRVVWLPKTVAHMLVEHRKNQEELKEFLGADYHDYNLVVALENGNPVESRIIRKRLQVFCDTTGYERVDFHSLRHLSTKYKLKLTQGDIKSVQGDTGHAEAQMVTDVYSEIEDENRRENAARMEADFYSPTAKNGKSSATEDIGEALAAILKNLSPEQLAALVS
;
A
#
# COMPACT_ATOMS: atom_id res chain seq x y z
N VAL A 1 10.84 -11.42 0.82
CA VAL A 1 10.33 -11.11 -0.54
C VAL A 1 10.47 -12.30 -1.46
N SER A 2 11.62 -13.00 -1.50
CA SER A 2 11.81 -14.20 -2.34
C SER A 2 10.73 -15.25 -2.07
N THR A 3 10.55 -15.65 -0.82
CA THR A 3 9.51 -16.60 -0.38
C THR A 3 8.09 -16.18 -0.82
N PHE A 4 7.77 -14.90 -0.73
CA PHE A 4 6.47 -14.38 -1.16
C PHE A 4 6.29 -14.46 -2.68
N ARG A 5 7.36 -14.17 -3.45
CA ARG A 5 7.37 -14.31 -4.91
C ARG A 5 7.17 -15.76 -5.36
N GLU A 6 7.72 -16.72 -4.62
CA GLU A 6 7.53 -18.16 -4.86
C GLU A 6 6.15 -18.66 -4.44
N ALA A 7 5.56 -18.07 -3.39
CA ALA A 7 4.27 -18.46 -2.86
C ALA A 7 3.09 -18.00 -3.73
N LEU A 8 3.15 -16.78 -4.29
CA LEU A 8 2.05 -16.18 -5.06
C LEU A 8 1.50 -17.08 -6.19
N PRO A 9 2.34 -17.71 -7.05
CA PRO A 9 1.85 -18.56 -8.13
C PRO A 9 1.19 -19.87 -7.66
N ARG A 10 1.32 -20.20 -6.38
CA ARG A 10 0.73 -21.43 -5.78
C ARG A 10 -0.64 -21.17 -5.13
N VAL A 11 -1.10 -19.93 -5.13
CA VAL A 11 -2.41 -19.57 -4.60
C VAL A 11 -3.47 -19.87 -5.64
N GLU A 12 -4.23 -20.93 -5.46
CA GLU A 12 -5.33 -21.35 -6.36
C GLU A 12 -6.64 -20.56 -6.11
N ASP A 13 -6.79 -19.95 -4.93
CA ASP A 13 -7.93 -19.11 -4.57
C ASP A 13 -7.74 -17.70 -5.16
N ASP A 14 -8.46 -17.37 -6.22
CA ASP A 14 -8.35 -16.10 -6.95
C ASP A 14 -8.58 -14.88 -6.05
N ILE A 15 -9.53 -14.96 -5.12
CA ILE A 15 -9.82 -13.89 -4.17
C ILE A 15 -8.63 -13.70 -3.21
N LEU A 16 -8.06 -14.79 -2.72
CA LEU A 16 -6.87 -14.73 -1.87
C LEU A 16 -5.67 -14.20 -2.64
N ALA A 17 -5.43 -14.68 -3.87
CA ALA A 17 -4.35 -14.23 -4.72
C ALA A 17 -4.43 -12.71 -4.98
N LEU A 18 -5.62 -12.21 -5.34
CA LEU A 18 -5.88 -10.80 -5.52
C LEU A 18 -5.64 -10.01 -4.23
N ALA A 19 -6.18 -10.47 -3.10
CA ALA A 19 -6.01 -9.82 -1.80
C ALA A 19 -4.54 -9.75 -1.36
N MET A 20 -3.76 -10.81 -1.57
CA MET A 20 -2.32 -10.84 -1.28
C MET A 20 -1.54 -9.87 -2.17
N ASN A 21 -1.87 -9.78 -3.46
CA ASN A 21 -1.27 -8.81 -4.37
C ASN A 21 -1.60 -7.37 -3.97
N LEU A 22 -2.84 -7.06 -3.62
CA LEU A 22 -3.25 -5.74 -3.14
C LEU A 22 -2.57 -5.37 -1.82
N ALA A 23 -2.42 -6.32 -0.89
CA ALA A 23 -1.72 -6.10 0.37
C ALA A 23 -0.23 -5.79 0.17
N PHE A 24 0.41 -6.51 -0.74
CA PHE A 24 1.86 -6.36 -0.98
C PHE A 24 2.16 -5.21 -1.95
N SER A 25 1.59 -5.20 -3.16
CA SER A 25 1.96 -4.18 -4.16
C SER A 25 1.40 -2.80 -3.83
N CYS A 26 0.17 -2.76 -3.31
CA CYS A 26 -0.55 -1.51 -3.01
C CYS A 26 -0.50 -1.13 -1.52
N SER A 27 0.13 -1.94 -0.69
CA SER A 27 0.23 -1.72 0.77
C SER A 27 -1.12 -1.54 1.46
N LEU A 28 -2.19 -2.21 0.99
CA LEU A 28 -3.52 -2.06 1.54
C LEU A 28 -3.71 -2.80 2.87
N ARG A 29 -4.50 -2.20 3.75
CA ARG A 29 -5.02 -2.89 4.95
C ARG A 29 -6.11 -3.88 4.54
N VAL A 30 -6.26 -4.97 5.30
CA VAL A 30 -7.28 -5.99 4.97
C VAL A 30 -8.69 -5.42 4.91
N GLY A 31 -9.04 -4.45 5.76
CA GLY A 31 -10.33 -3.75 5.71
C GLY A 31 -10.51 -2.89 4.46
N GLU A 32 -9.44 -2.25 3.97
CA GLU A 32 -9.41 -1.51 2.70
C GLU A 32 -9.58 -2.46 1.51
N ILE A 33 -8.92 -3.63 1.53
CA ILE A 33 -9.05 -4.66 0.50
C ILE A 33 -10.48 -5.15 0.39
N THR A 34 -11.09 -5.53 1.53
CA THR A 34 -12.46 -6.04 1.56
C THR A 34 -13.52 -4.94 1.35
N GLY A 35 -13.15 -3.66 1.51
CA GLY A 35 -14.01 -2.50 1.26
C GLY A 35 -13.77 -1.80 -0.08
N LEU A 36 -12.88 -2.35 -0.93
CA LEU A 36 -12.63 -1.80 -2.25
C LEU A 36 -13.85 -2.00 -3.16
N THR A 37 -14.26 -0.94 -3.84
CA THR A 37 -15.41 -0.94 -4.74
C THR A 37 -15.00 -0.57 -6.17
N TRP A 38 -15.73 -1.05 -7.17
CA TRP A 38 -15.38 -0.86 -8.58
C TRP A 38 -15.41 0.61 -9.04
N ASP A 39 -16.20 1.46 -8.40
CA ASP A 39 -16.22 2.91 -8.66
C ASP A 39 -14.91 3.62 -8.25
N CYS A 40 -14.06 2.95 -7.47
CA CYS A 40 -12.76 3.45 -7.04
C CYS A 40 -11.58 2.93 -7.89
N ILE A 41 -11.84 2.20 -8.98
CA ILE A 41 -10.81 1.54 -9.80
C ILE A 41 -10.79 2.12 -11.21
N PHE A 42 -9.60 2.53 -11.65
CA PHE A 42 -9.35 3.14 -12.96
C PHE A 42 -8.31 2.31 -13.70
N ILE A 43 -8.78 1.37 -14.54
CA ILE A 43 -7.99 0.31 -15.19
C ILE A 43 -8.42 0.09 -16.65
N ASP A 44 -8.68 1.14 -17.41
CA ASP A 44 -8.83 1.00 -18.87
C ASP A 44 -7.47 0.64 -19.52
N GLU A 45 -7.53 0.10 -20.73
CA GLU A 45 -6.35 -0.40 -21.45
C GLU A 45 -5.27 0.69 -21.62
N GLU A 46 -5.68 1.90 -21.96
CA GLU A 46 -4.78 3.03 -22.12
C GLU A 46 -4.09 3.39 -20.80
N SER A 47 -4.83 3.43 -19.71
CA SER A 47 -4.27 3.72 -18.38
C SER A 47 -3.29 2.65 -17.91
N ILE A 48 -3.55 1.37 -18.23
CA ILE A 48 -2.64 0.27 -17.90
C ILE A 48 -1.35 0.41 -18.71
N GLU A 49 -1.45 0.61 -20.01
CA GLU A 49 -0.28 0.70 -20.88
C GLU A 49 0.60 1.92 -20.55
N ASN A 50 0.01 3.04 -20.22
CA ASN A 50 0.71 4.27 -19.85
C ASN A 50 1.18 4.31 -18.37
N GLY A 51 0.92 3.26 -17.57
CA GLY A 51 1.27 3.24 -16.15
C GLY A 51 0.42 4.17 -15.27
N ASN A 52 -0.76 4.55 -15.75
CA ASN A 52 -1.72 5.45 -15.09
C ASN A 52 -2.86 4.71 -14.38
N ALA A 53 -2.84 3.37 -14.43
CA ALA A 53 -3.81 2.55 -13.70
C ALA A 53 -3.70 2.80 -12.20
N ARG A 54 -4.84 3.04 -11.54
CA ARG A 54 -4.86 3.46 -10.12
C ARG A 54 -6.13 3.06 -9.42
N ILE A 55 -6.04 3.03 -8.11
CA ILE A 55 -7.18 2.87 -7.20
C ILE A 55 -7.25 4.03 -6.23
N ILE A 56 -8.46 4.38 -5.81
CA ILE A 56 -8.71 5.36 -4.74
C ILE A 56 -9.12 4.58 -3.49
N ILE A 57 -8.34 4.70 -2.44
CA ILE A 57 -8.66 4.10 -1.13
C ILE A 57 -9.38 5.13 -0.30
N ASN A 58 -10.70 4.95 -0.15
CA ASN A 58 -11.57 5.85 0.60
C ASN A 58 -12.68 5.11 1.36
N LYS A 59 -12.62 3.79 1.39
CA LYS A 59 -13.62 2.92 2.03
C LYS A 59 -12.93 1.74 2.73
N GLU A 60 -13.57 1.21 3.75
CA GLU A 60 -13.18 -0.04 4.41
C GLU A 60 -14.41 -0.83 4.85
N VAL A 61 -14.33 -2.16 4.81
CA VAL A 61 -15.31 -3.02 5.49
C VAL A 61 -14.84 -3.29 6.91
N ALA A 62 -15.72 -3.01 7.85
CA ALA A 62 -15.46 -3.21 9.27
C ALA A 62 -16.66 -3.91 9.95
N ARG A 63 -16.38 -4.64 11.03
CA ARG A 63 -17.43 -5.17 11.92
C ARG A 63 -17.61 -4.21 13.09
N VAL A 64 -18.85 -3.74 13.27
CA VAL A 64 -19.21 -2.73 14.26
C VAL A 64 -20.36 -3.27 15.14
N SER A 65 -20.37 -2.95 16.43
CA SER A 65 -21.50 -3.28 17.30
C SER A 65 -22.73 -2.46 16.92
N ILE A 66 -23.92 -3.05 17.06
CA ILE A 66 -25.20 -2.36 16.83
C ILE A 66 -25.32 -1.14 17.74
N GLU A 67 -24.89 -1.26 19.00
CA GLU A 67 -24.85 -0.15 19.93
C GLU A 67 -24.00 1.03 19.44
N ALA A 68 -22.81 0.74 18.88
CA ALA A 68 -21.95 1.79 18.31
C ALA A 68 -22.59 2.46 17.08
N LEU A 69 -23.25 1.69 16.21
CA LEU A 69 -23.99 2.23 15.06
C LEU A 69 -25.09 3.20 15.50
N GLN A 70 -25.87 2.81 16.48
CA GLN A 70 -26.95 3.64 17.04
C GLN A 70 -26.40 4.90 17.71
N ARG A 71 -25.33 4.78 18.50
CA ARG A 71 -24.69 5.89 19.23
C ARG A 71 -24.11 6.95 18.30
N LEU A 72 -23.58 6.53 17.16
CA LEU A 72 -22.94 7.40 16.17
C LEU A 72 -23.88 7.87 15.06
N ASN A 73 -25.20 7.55 15.14
CA ASN A 73 -26.16 7.81 14.08
C ASN A 73 -25.65 7.37 12.69
N GLU A 74 -25.01 6.20 12.65
CA GLU A 74 -24.41 5.66 11.42
C GLU A 74 -23.43 6.61 10.71
N ARG A 75 -22.85 7.57 11.46
CA ARG A 75 -21.88 8.51 10.91
C ARG A 75 -20.75 7.76 10.21
N ASP A 76 -20.39 8.23 9.01
CA ASP A 76 -19.36 7.64 8.16
C ASP A 76 -19.70 6.23 7.60
N VAL A 77 -20.89 5.70 7.83
CA VAL A 77 -21.38 4.43 7.26
C VAL A 77 -22.04 4.69 5.92
N LEU A 78 -21.56 3.98 4.89
CA LEU A 78 -22.08 4.04 3.53
C LEU A 78 -23.11 2.94 3.27
N VAL A 79 -22.85 1.73 3.77
CA VAL A 79 -23.71 0.57 3.65
C VAL A 79 -23.66 -0.25 4.94
N THR A 80 -24.83 -0.59 5.48
CA THR A 80 -24.98 -1.60 6.54
C THR A 80 -25.44 -2.91 5.93
N PHE A 81 -24.57 -3.92 5.93
CA PHE A 81 -24.89 -5.22 5.35
C PHE A 81 -25.89 -6.02 6.21
N PRO A 82 -26.69 -6.88 5.60
CA PRO A 82 -27.62 -7.74 6.31
C PRO A 82 -26.94 -8.62 7.38
N ALA A 83 -27.70 -8.96 8.42
CA ALA A 83 -27.20 -9.86 9.45
C ALA A 83 -26.93 -11.24 8.89
N GLN A 84 -25.72 -11.77 9.07
CA GLN A 84 -25.38 -13.12 8.65
C GLN A 84 -26.00 -14.23 9.52
N LYS A 85 -26.39 -13.89 10.74
CA LYS A 85 -27.06 -14.79 11.69
C LYS A 85 -28.12 -14.04 12.48
N PRO A 86 -29.20 -14.72 12.90
CA PRO A 86 -30.16 -14.15 13.86
C PRO A 86 -29.44 -13.74 15.16
N HIS A 87 -29.93 -12.71 15.82
CA HIS A 87 -29.42 -12.24 17.14
C HIS A 87 -27.96 -11.78 17.18
N CYS A 88 -27.35 -11.43 16.04
CA CYS A 88 -26.02 -10.82 16.03
C CYS A 88 -26.04 -9.45 16.69
N THR A 89 -25.15 -9.21 17.62
CA THR A 89 -24.92 -7.90 18.26
C THR A 89 -24.01 -6.98 17.45
N THR A 90 -23.54 -7.45 16.31
CA THR A 90 -22.63 -6.71 15.40
C THR A 90 -23.15 -6.77 13.96
N ARG A 91 -22.73 -5.79 13.14
CA ARG A 91 -22.97 -5.74 11.69
C ARG A 91 -21.67 -5.53 10.94
N LEU A 92 -21.57 -6.07 9.73
CA LEU A 92 -20.60 -5.60 8.76
C LEU A 92 -21.12 -4.31 8.16
N VAL A 93 -20.23 -3.35 8.01
CA VAL A 93 -20.52 -2.07 7.37
C VAL A 93 -19.43 -1.72 6.38
N LEU A 94 -19.80 -1.11 5.28
CA LEU A 94 -18.90 -0.36 4.42
C LEU A 94 -18.91 1.08 4.93
N LYS A 95 -17.73 1.62 5.24
CA LYS A 95 -17.63 2.96 5.81
C LYS A 95 -16.41 3.71 5.28
N THR A 96 -16.40 5.03 5.46
CA THR A 96 -15.22 5.85 5.20
C THR A 96 -14.15 5.62 6.28
N PRO A 97 -12.85 5.79 5.95
CA PRO A 97 -11.77 5.70 6.94
C PRO A 97 -11.91 6.77 8.04
N LYS A 98 -11.32 6.49 9.21
CA LYS A 98 -11.39 7.41 10.35
C LYS A 98 -10.64 8.72 10.16
N THR A 99 -9.65 8.77 9.29
CA THR A 99 -8.78 9.94 9.08
C THR A 99 -8.73 10.29 7.59
N GLU A 100 -8.67 11.58 7.28
CA GLU A 100 -8.52 12.08 5.92
C GLU A 100 -7.24 11.56 5.25
N THR A 101 -6.16 11.41 6.04
CA THR A 101 -4.88 10.86 5.57
C THR A 101 -4.95 9.39 5.12
N SER A 102 -6.02 8.68 5.48
CA SER A 102 -6.28 7.31 5.00
C SER A 102 -6.83 7.29 3.58
N THR A 103 -7.45 8.40 3.12
CA THR A 103 -7.89 8.54 1.73
C THR A 103 -6.68 8.87 0.86
N ARG A 104 -6.43 8.01 -0.13
CA ARG A 104 -5.25 8.15 -1.00
C ARG A 104 -5.45 7.52 -2.36
N VAL A 105 -4.67 7.97 -3.33
CA VAL A 105 -4.52 7.32 -4.63
C VAL A 105 -3.33 6.37 -4.56
N VAL A 106 -3.49 5.16 -5.07
CA VAL A 106 -2.42 4.17 -5.19
C VAL A 106 -2.32 3.75 -6.66
N TRP A 107 -1.14 3.89 -7.23
CA TRP A 107 -0.85 3.47 -8.59
C TRP A 107 -0.63 1.97 -8.65
N LEU A 108 -1.17 1.34 -9.70
CA LEU A 108 -1.15 -0.11 -9.84
C LEU A 108 0.02 -0.56 -10.72
N PRO A 109 0.78 -1.58 -10.31
CA PRO A 109 1.61 -2.33 -11.25
C PRO A 109 0.74 -2.95 -12.35
N LYS A 110 1.20 -2.97 -13.59
CA LYS A 110 0.47 -3.54 -14.74
C LYS A 110 -0.10 -4.94 -14.45
N THR A 111 0.69 -5.80 -13.83
CA THR A 111 0.26 -7.15 -13.42
C THR A 111 -0.99 -7.13 -12.53
N VAL A 112 -1.03 -6.25 -11.54
CA VAL A 112 -2.18 -6.14 -10.62
C VAL A 112 -3.38 -5.52 -11.31
N ALA A 113 -3.16 -4.56 -12.21
CA ALA A 113 -4.23 -3.99 -13.03
C ALA A 113 -4.88 -5.04 -13.94
N HIS A 114 -4.09 -5.88 -14.62
CA HIS A 114 -4.61 -7.00 -15.42
C HIS A 114 -5.35 -8.05 -14.58
N MET A 115 -4.85 -8.37 -13.38
CA MET A 115 -5.58 -9.24 -12.44
C MET A 115 -6.96 -8.68 -12.08
N LEU A 116 -7.06 -7.36 -11.86
CA LEU A 116 -8.35 -6.71 -11.60
C LEU A 116 -9.28 -6.73 -12.82
N VAL A 117 -8.77 -6.56 -14.03
CA VAL A 117 -9.56 -6.67 -15.27
C VAL A 117 -10.16 -8.08 -15.41
N GLU A 118 -9.34 -9.11 -15.24
CA GLU A 118 -9.79 -10.50 -15.32
C GLU A 118 -10.77 -10.84 -14.19
N HIS A 119 -10.48 -10.40 -12.98
CA HIS A 119 -11.37 -10.57 -11.83
C HIS A 119 -12.74 -9.93 -12.06
N ARG A 120 -12.78 -8.72 -12.64
CA ARG A 120 -14.03 -8.03 -12.98
C ARG A 120 -14.85 -8.84 -13.97
N LYS A 121 -14.22 -9.35 -15.01
CA LYS A 121 -14.87 -10.18 -16.01
C LYS A 121 -15.49 -11.44 -15.38
N ASN A 122 -14.72 -12.17 -14.58
CA ASN A 122 -15.21 -13.37 -13.90
C ASN A 122 -16.37 -13.06 -12.93
N GLN A 123 -16.31 -11.92 -12.25
CA GLN A 123 -17.37 -11.48 -11.34
C GLN A 123 -18.66 -11.09 -12.10
N GLU A 124 -18.55 -10.43 -13.25
CA GLU A 124 -19.72 -10.10 -14.10
C GLU A 124 -20.36 -11.37 -14.69
N GLU A 125 -19.56 -12.34 -15.15
CA GLU A 125 -20.07 -13.65 -15.60
C GLU A 125 -20.82 -14.38 -14.48
N LEU A 126 -20.28 -14.36 -13.26
CA LEU A 126 -20.93 -14.97 -12.10
C LEU A 126 -22.23 -14.24 -11.72
N LYS A 127 -22.24 -12.92 -11.81
CA LYS A 127 -23.43 -12.08 -11.57
C LYS A 127 -24.53 -12.36 -12.59
N GLU A 128 -24.18 -12.51 -13.87
CA GLU A 128 -25.12 -12.90 -14.90
C GLU A 128 -25.70 -14.30 -14.64
N PHE A 129 -24.84 -15.25 -14.26
CA PHE A 129 -25.25 -16.63 -13.96
C PHE A 129 -26.21 -16.73 -12.78
N LEU A 130 -25.94 -16.01 -11.68
CA LEU A 130 -26.75 -16.04 -10.46
C LEU A 130 -28.01 -15.15 -10.55
N GLY A 131 -27.99 -14.13 -11.40
CA GLY A 131 -29.11 -13.20 -11.58
C GLY A 131 -29.61 -12.59 -10.26
N ALA A 132 -30.85 -12.88 -9.88
CA ALA A 132 -31.47 -12.32 -8.66
C ALA A 132 -30.85 -12.82 -7.35
N ASP A 133 -30.13 -13.92 -7.36
CA ASP A 133 -29.45 -14.46 -6.18
C ASP A 133 -28.10 -13.77 -5.90
N TYR A 134 -27.62 -12.90 -6.82
CA TYR A 134 -26.44 -12.11 -6.63
C TYR A 134 -26.76 -10.79 -5.91
N HIS A 135 -26.07 -10.54 -4.80
CA HIS A 135 -26.20 -9.28 -4.02
C HIS A 135 -25.13 -8.29 -4.45
N ASP A 136 -25.49 -7.37 -5.34
CA ASP A 136 -24.55 -6.40 -5.87
C ASP A 136 -24.33 -5.20 -4.93
N TYR A 137 -23.23 -5.22 -4.22
CA TYR A 137 -22.74 -4.10 -3.40
C TYR A 137 -21.57 -3.36 -4.05
N ASN A 138 -21.31 -3.59 -5.33
CA ASN A 138 -20.19 -3.00 -6.07
C ASN A 138 -18.80 -3.32 -5.47
N LEU A 139 -18.69 -4.37 -4.64
CA LEU A 139 -17.45 -4.78 -4.01
C LEU A 139 -16.55 -5.53 -4.99
N VAL A 140 -15.25 -5.22 -4.98
CA VAL A 140 -14.24 -5.97 -5.73
C VAL A 140 -14.00 -7.33 -5.09
N VAL A 141 -13.80 -7.36 -3.78
CA VAL A 141 -13.58 -8.59 -3.02
C VAL A 141 -14.91 -8.98 -2.36
N ALA A 142 -15.65 -9.83 -3.04
CA ALA A 142 -16.96 -10.34 -2.62
C ALA A 142 -16.96 -11.87 -2.55
N LEU A 143 -17.91 -12.43 -1.83
CA LEU A 143 -18.26 -13.85 -1.91
C LEU A 143 -18.89 -14.16 -3.27
N GLU A 144 -18.99 -15.43 -3.65
CA GLU A 144 -19.57 -15.88 -4.92
C GLU A 144 -20.98 -15.32 -5.16
N ASN A 145 -21.77 -15.11 -4.13
CA ASN A 145 -23.09 -14.52 -4.20
C ASN A 145 -23.12 -12.98 -4.04
N GLY A 146 -21.97 -12.29 -4.17
CA GLY A 146 -21.85 -10.84 -4.06
C GLY A 146 -21.84 -10.28 -2.64
N ASN A 147 -22.07 -11.10 -1.62
CA ASN A 147 -22.00 -10.65 -0.23
C ASN A 147 -20.58 -10.23 0.19
N PRO A 148 -20.44 -9.32 1.18
CA PRO A 148 -19.12 -8.85 1.61
C PRO A 148 -18.27 -9.98 2.23
N VAL A 149 -17.00 -9.99 1.89
CA VAL A 149 -15.99 -10.82 2.55
C VAL A 149 -15.57 -10.17 3.85
N GLU A 150 -15.80 -10.84 4.97
CA GLU A 150 -15.29 -10.37 6.25
C GLU A 150 -13.76 -10.56 6.34
N SER A 151 -13.03 -9.60 6.89
CA SER A 151 -11.57 -9.67 7.09
C SER A 151 -11.10 -10.96 7.78
N ARG A 152 -11.95 -11.55 8.65
CA ARG A 152 -11.67 -12.84 9.29
C ARG A 152 -11.63 -13.99 8.30
N ILE A 153 -12.50 -13.97 7.29
CA ILE A 153 -12.58 -15.04 6.27
C ILE A 153 -11.32 -15.04 5.43
N ILE A 154 -10.92 -13.88 4.91
CA ILE A 154 -9.73 -13.79 4.06
C ILE A 154 -8.43 -14.09 4.83
N ARG A 155 -8.35 -13.69 6.11
CA ARG A 155 -7.23 -14.08 6.99
C ARG A 155 -7.18 -15.58 7.20
N LYS A 156 -8.33 -16.23 7.41
CA LYS A 156 -8.38 -17.68 7.55
C LYS A 156 -7.95 -18.39 6.27
N ARG A 157 -8.35 -17.91 5.09
CA ARG A 157 -7.89 -18.47 3.80
C ARG A 157 -6.37 -18.38 3.68
N LEU A 158 -5.76 -17.26 4.04
CA LEU A 158 -4.30 -17.11 4.05
C LEU A 158 -3.63 -18.09 5.02
N GLN A 159 -4.16 -18.29 6.22
CA GLN A 159 -3.63 -19.27 7.17
C GLN A 159 -3.71 -20.70 6.64
N VAL A 160 -4.87 -21.08 6.06
CA VAL A 160 -5.04 -22.40 5.43
C VAL A 160 -4.03 -22.58 4.30
N PHE A 161 -3.84 -21.57 3.45
CA PHE A 161 -2.82 -21.61 2.40
C PHE A 161 -1.41 -21.84 2.97
N CYS A 162 -1.01 -21.10 4.01
CA CYS A 162 0.29 -21.30 4.64
C CYS A 162 0.44 -22.73 5.20
N ASP A 163 -0.59 -23.24 5.90
CA ASP A 163 -0.57 -24.55 6.52
C ASP A 163 -0.49 -25.69 5.48
N THR A 164 -1.23 -25.56 4.38
CA THR A 164 -1.28 -26.60 3.33
C THR A 164 -0.03 -26.61 2.44
N THR A 165 0.62 -25.47 2.28
CA THR A 165 1.83 -25.35 1.44
C THR A 165 3.14 -25.42 2.22
N GLY A 166 3.08 -25.46 3.57
CA GLY A 166 4.24 -25.52 4.44
C GLY A 166 4.98 -24.19 4.60
N TYR A 167 4.39 -23.06 4.16
CA TYR A 167 4.95 -21.75 4.42
C TYR A 167 4.71 -21.32 5.87
N GLU A 168 5.62 -20.50 6.40
CA GLU A 168 5.42 -19.85 7.69
C GLU A 168 4.12 -19.04 7.70
N ARG A 169 3.37 -19.14 8.81
CA ARG A 169 2.13 -18.37 8.96
C ARG A 169 2.43 -16.89 9.00
N VAL A 170 1.81 -16.16 8.08
CA VAL A 170 1.84 -14.71 8.00
C VAL A 170 0.42 -14.15 8.04
N ASP A 171 0.28 -12.87 8.31
CA ASP A 171 -0.98 -12.15 8.20
C ASP A 171 -0.90 -11.00 7.16
N PHE A 172 -2.03 -10.37 6.87
CA PHE A 172 -2.08 -9.25 5.93
C PHE A 172 -1.31 -8.02 6.41
N HIS A 173 -1.14 -7.87 7.72
CA HIS A 173 -0.33 -6.80 8.28
C HIS A 173 1.15 -7.02 8.00
N SER A 174 1.61 -8.26 8.15
CA SER A 174 2.98 -8.67 7.78
C SER A 174 3.26 -8.45 6.29
N LEU A 175 2.29 -8.77 5.40
CA LEU A 175 2.43 -8.49 3.96
C LEU A 175 2.56 -6.99 3.66
N ARG A 176 1.79 -6.16 4.35
CA ARG A 176 1.89 -4.71 4.25
C ARG A 176 3.23 -4.17 4.80
N HIS A 177 3.74 -4.71 5.90
CA HIS A 177 5.07 -4.37 6.40
C HIS A 177 6.17 -4.78 5.41
N LEU A 178 6.05 -5.98 4.84
CA LEU A 178 6.97 -6.44 3.80
C LEU A 178 6.95 -5.51 2.57
N SER A 179 5.76 -5.06 2.16
CA SER A 179 5.58 -4.05 1.12
C SER A 179 6.33 -2.76 1.43
N THR A 180 6.17 -2.23 2.65
CA THR A 180 6.82 -0.99 3.09
C THR A 180 8.35 -1.12 3.05
N LYS A 181 8.89 -2.21 3.63
CA LYS A 181 10.33 -2.50 3.57
C LYS A 181 10.84 -2.60 2.13
N TYR A 182 10.11 -3.29 1.27
CA TYR A 182 10.49 -3.47 -0.13
C TYR A 182 10.46 -2.16 -0.92
N LYS A 183 9.42 -1.35 -0.75
CA LYS A 183 9.30 -0.02 -1.39
C LYS A 183 10.41 0.92 -0.92
N LEU A 184 10.74 0.95 0.37
CA LEU A 184 11.87 1.73 0.88
C LEU A 184 13.20 1.31 0.25
N LYS A 185 13.42 0.00 0.08
CA LYS A 185 14.59 -0.50 -0.63
C LYS A 185 14.61 -0.06 -2.10
N LEU A 186 13.48 -0.14 -2.82
CA LEU A 186 13.36 0.29 -4.22
C LEU A 186 13.60 1.79 -4.41
N THR A 187 13.09 2.61 -3.49
CA THR A 187 13.18 4.08 -3.52
C THR A 187 14.44 4.62 -2.84
N GLN A 188 15.35 3.73 -2.42
CA GLN A 188 16.59 4.10 -1.71
C GLN A 188 16.33 4.95 -0.46
N GLY A 189 15.21 4.66 0.24
CA GLY A 189 14.86 5.32 1.50
C GLY A 189 13.98 6.57 1.37
N ASP A 190 13.33 6.80 0.24
CA ASP A 190 12.36 7.89 0.11
C ASP A 190 11.11 7.62 0.97
N ILE A 191 11.20 8.03 2.23
CA ILE A 191 10.16 7.87 3.24
C ILE A 191 8.86 8.57 2.83
N LYS A 192 8.95 9.76 2.23
CA LYS A 192 7.77 10.54 1.83
C LYS A 192 6.94 9.85 0.75
N SER A 193 7.61 9.34 -0.29
CA SER A 193 6.96 8.60 -1.35
C SER A 193 6.26 7.34 -0.79
N VAL A 194 6.98 6.56 0.02
CA VAL A 194 6.45 5.33 0.62
C VAL A 194 5.30 5.63 1.62
N GLN A 195 5.39 6.72 2.37
CA GLN A 195 4.30 7.16 3.27
C GLN A 195 3.03 7.49 2.48
N GLY A 196 3.15 8.17 1.34
CA GLY A 196 2.03 8.48 0.45
C GLY A 196 1.33 7.20 -0.04
N ASP A 197 2.08 6.21 -0.49
CA ASP A 197 1.55 4.93 -0.96
C ASP A 197 0.87 4.11 0.15
N THR A 198 1.49 4.08 1.32
CA THR A 198 1.02 3.25 2.43
C THR A 198 -0.10 3.90 3.23
N GLY A 199 -0.28 5.23 3.18
CA GLY A 199 -1.25 5.96 3.99
C GLY A 199 -0.97 5.83 5.50
N HIS A 200 0.31 5.86 5.89
CA HIS A 200 0.69 5.99 7.30
C HIS A 200 0.58 7.47 7.69
N ALA A 201 -0.14 7.74 8.78
CA ALA A 201 -0.33 9.13 9.27
C ALA A 201 0.99 9.74 9.73
N GLU A 202 1.89 8.92 10.29
CA GLU A 202 3.18 9.36 10.82
C GLU A 202 4.35 8.71 10.07
N ALA A 203 5.34 9.52 9.70
CA ALA A 203 6.57 9.04 9.07
C ALA A 203 7.33 8.06 10.00
N GLN A 204 7.19 8.21 11.32
CA GLN A 204 7.78 7.32 12.32
C GLN A 204 7.39 5.85 12.08
N MET A 205 6.13 5.58 11.73
CA MET A 205 5.69 4.21 11.44
C MET A 205 6.39 3.60 10.21
N VAL A 206 6.82 4.44 9.26
CA VAL A 206 7.61 4.00 8.09
C VAL A 206 9.06 3.81 8.49
N THR A 207 9.61 4.72 9.30
CA THR A 207 11.01 4.64 9.77
C THR A 207 11.25 3.50 10.74
N ASP A 208 10.30 3.17 11.62
CA ASP A 208 10.41 2.03 12.55
C ASP A 208 10.52 0.69 11.79
N VAL A 209 9.83 0.59 10.65
CA VAL A 209 9.94 -0.57 9.74
C VAL A 209 11.32 -0.62 9.06
N TYR A 210 11.99 0.54 8.89
CA TYR A 210 13.29 0.69 8.23
C TYR A 210 14.47 0.69 9.23
N SER A 211 14.21 0.68 10.53
CA SER A 211 15.26 0.79 11.57
C SER A 211 16.26 -0.38 11.59
N GLU A 212 15.95 -1.50 10.94
CA GLU A 212 16.95 -2.51 10.58
C GLU A 212 17.73 -2.05 9.32
N ILE A 213 18.53 -0.99 9.46
CA ILE A 213 19.49 -0.59 8.41
C ILE A 213 20.54 -1.69 8.33
N GLU A 214 20.49 -2.47 7.27
CA GLU A 214 21.52 -3.47 6.98
C GLU A 214 22.87 -2.75 6.84
N ASP A 215 23.91 -3.28 7.48
CA ASP A 215 25.28 -2.74 7.38
C ASP A 215 25.74 -2.59 5.93
N GLU A 216 25.17 -3.36 5.02
CA GLU A 216 25.41 -3.30 3.58
C GLU A 216 24.99 -1.95 2.97
N ASN A 217 23.82 -1.40 3.36
CA ASN A 217 23.38 -0.06 2.91
C ASN A 217 24.32 1.05 3.41
N ARG A 218 24.86 0.90 4.62
CA ARG A 218 25.82 1.86 5.19
C ARG A 218 27.16 1.82 4.44
N ARG A 219 27.62 0.63 4.05
CA ARG A 219 28.83 0.45 3.22
C ARG A 219 28.62 1.01 1.82
N GLU A 220 27.46 0.78 1.22
CA GLU A 220 27.12 1.32 -0.09
C GLU A 220 27.06 2.86 -0.08
N ASN A 221 26.52 3.47 0.98
CA ASN A 221 26.55 4.93 1.13
C ASN A 221 27.97 5.47 1.24
N ALA A 222 28.85 4.80 1.96
CA ALA A 222 30.27 5.17 2.02
C ALA A 222 30.96 5.03 0.66
N ALA A 223 30.67 3.96 -0.09
CA ALA A 223 31.20 3.76 -1.43
C ALA A 223 30.70 4.82 -2.43
N ARG A 224 29.43 5.20 -2.34
CA ARG A 224 28.85 6.28 -3.15
C ARG A 224 29.48 7.63 -2.83
N MET A 225 29.70 7.95 -1.55
CA MET A 225 30.38 9.16 -1.12
C MET A 225 31.79 9.19 -1.67
N GLU A 226 32.54 8.06 -1.61
CA GLU A 226 33.85 7.95 -2.19
C GLU A 226 33.85 8.20 -3.69
N ALA A 227 32.91 7.55 -4.42
CA ALA A 227 32.83 7.67 -5.87
C ALA A 227 32.42 9.07 -6.35
N ASP A 228 31.47 9.72 -5.64
CA ASP A 228 30.88 10.98 -6.07
C ASP A 228 31.69 12.20 -5.60
N PHE A 229 32.15 12.17 -4.35
CA PHE A 229 32.84 13.32 -3.74
C PHE A 229 34.35 13.24 -3.76
N TYR A 230 34.92 12.06 -3.44
CA TYR A 230 36.39 11.92 -3.31
C TYR A 230 37.10 11.43 -4.57
N SER A 231 36.40 10.77 -5.48
CA SER A 231 36.96 10.23 -6.72
C SER A 231 36.27 10.79 -7.97
N PRO A 232 36.27 12.09 -8.23
CA PRO A 232 35.62 12.68 -9.40
C PRO A 232 36.47 12.46 -10.67
N THR A 233 36.95 11.23 -10.94
CA THR A 233 37.75 10.94 -12.11
C THR A 233 36.90 10.44 -13.26
N ALA A 234 36.95 11.24 -14.34
CA ALA A 234 36.67 10.89 -15.73
C ALA A 234 35.22 10.60 -16.10
N LYS A 235 34.33 11.60 -16.01
CA LYS A 235 33.33 11.78 -17.07
C LYS A 235 33.57 13.10 -17.76
N ASN A 236 34.14 13.00 -18.96
CA ASN A 236 34.24 14.11 -19.91
C ASN A 236 32.91 14.78 -20.12
N GLY A 237 32.84 16.08 -19.91
CA GLY A 237 31.84 16.97 -20.48
C GLY A 237 30.77 17.46 -19.54
N LYS A 238 31.04 18.57 -18.95
CA LYS A 238 30.25 19.66 -18.40
C LYS A 238 30.38 19.83 -16.89
N SER A 239 31.35 20.67 -16.54
CA SER A 239 31.43 21.51 -15.34
C SER A 239 30.07 22.18 -15.06
N SER A 240 29.48 21.94 -13.89
CA SER A 240 28.62 22.92 -13.22
C SER A 240 28.41 22.68 -11.71
N ALA A 241 28.61 21.48 -11.18
CA ALA A 241 28.25 21.22 -9.79
C ALA A 241 29.28 21.70 -8.74
N THR A 242 30.57 21.74 -9.09
CA THR A 242 31.62 22.20 -8.17
C THR A 242 31.74 23.72 -8.12
N GLU A 243 31.41 24.41 -9.23
CA GLU A 243 31.34 25.87 -9.26
C GLU A 243 30.10 26.36 -8.47
N ASP A 244 28.97 25.68 -8.57
CA ASP A 244 27.74 26.02 -7.83
C ASP A 244 27.91 25.89 -6.30
N ILE A 245 28.63 24.86 -5.82
CA ILE A 245 28.86 24.69 -4.36
C ILE A 245 29.85 25.74 -3.85
N GLY A 246 30.87 26.04 -4.62
CA GLY A 246 31.85 27.10 -4.28
C GLY A 246 31.22 28.49 -4.24
N GLU A 247 30.35 28.80 -5.21
CA GLU A 247 29.60 30.07 -5.24
C GLU A 247 28.53 30.15 -4.13
N ALA A 248 27.82 29.05 -3.86
CA ALA A 248 26.86 28.97 -2.76
C ALA A 248 27.53 29.13 -1.40
N LEU A 249 28.68 28.50 -1.18
CA LEU A 249 29.46 28.65 0.06
C LEU A 249 30.00 30.08 0.21
N ALA A 250 30.53 30.68 -0.87
CA ALA A 250 30.97 32.07 -0.87
C ALA A 250 29.85 33.09 -0.62
N ALA A 251 28.64 32.81 -1.13
CA ALA A 251 27.44 33.65 -0.87
C ALA A 251 26.98 33.52 0.59
N ILE A 252 27.04 32.34 1.19
CA ILE A 252 26.72 32.11 2.61
C ILE A 252 27.74 32.82 3.50
N LEU A 253 29.03 32.68 3.22
CA LEU A 253 30.11 33.31 4.01
C LEU A 253 30.06 34.84 3.93
N LYS A 254 29.65 35.44 2.81
CA LYS A 254 29.48 36.89 2.65
C LYS A 254 28.34 37.49 3.49
N ASN A 255 27.35 36.67 3.84
CA ASN A 255 26.18 37.13 4.59
C ASN A 255 26.27 36.83 6.11
N LEU A 256 27.37 36.20 6.58
CA LEU A 256 27.59 35.95 8.02
C LEU A 256 28.24 37.18 8.70
N SER A 257 27.76 37.49 9.90
CA SER A 257 28.36 38.51 10.73
C SER A 257 29.74 38.06 11.27
N PRO A 258 30.64 39.03 11.64
CA PRO A 258 31.95 38.68 12.21
C PRO A 258 31.90 37.72 13.43
N GLU A 259 30.82 37.81 14.21
CA GLU A 259 30.60 36.96 15.37
C GLU A 259 30.21 35.52 14.97
N GLN A 260 29.45 35.37 13.89
CA GLN A 260 29.07 34.06 13.35
C GLN A 260 30.24 33.37 12.63
N LEU A 261 31.10 34.13 11.99
CA LEU A 261 32.37 33.63 11.40
C LEU A 261 33.35 33.12 12.46
N ALA A 262 33.46 33.81 13.58
CA ALA A 262 34.32 33.40 14.70
C ALA A 262 33.82 32.09 15.37
N ALA A 263 32.52 31.86 15.41
CA ALA A 263 31.92 30.62 15.96
C ALA A 263 32.11 29.37 15.08
N LEU A 264 32.41 29.55 13.78
CA LEU A 264 32.70 28.44 12.84
C LEU A 264 34.14 27.94 12.87
N VAL A 265 35.06 28.71 13.51
CA VAL A 265 36.49 28.40 13.56
C VAL A 265 36.93 27.98 14.98
N SER A 266 36.05 28.05 15.94
CA SER A 266 36.27 27.58 17.32
C SER A 266 35.72 26.17 17.51
#